data_8ea291ffb027ecd2762e5b754bc213e2
#
_entry.id   8ea291ffb027ecd2762e5b754bc213e2
#
_cell.length_a   1.000
_cell.length_b   1.000
_cell.length_c   1.000
_cell.angle_alpha   90.00
_cell.angle_beta   90.00
_cell.angle_gamma   90.00
#
_symmetry.space_group_name_H-M   'P 1'
#
loop_
_entity.id
_entity.type
_entity.pdbx_description
1 polymer ?
#
loop_
_entity_poly.entity_id
_entity_poly.type
_entity_poly.pdbx_seq_one_letter_code
_entity_poly.pdbx_strand_id
1 'polypeptide(L)'
;MIKVRVPATSANLGPGFDSLGIALNIYNEYEFGLEENKGLFFEGVEEEFQNEDNIIFMAIKKVFDKYDFKFKGIRIKIIKQDIPISRGLGSSSSCIVAGLIGAFALMGREINREEILSLAVEIEGHPDNVCPAIFGGLVSTIMVDNKKPLYNSVEFKDGINFIALIPNFKLSTEKARAVLPKEVPFRDCIYNIGRAALLISCFSNGNYDLLREATKDRIHERFRSKLIDNFDEVYNKSLEFGAFSCFLSGAGPTLMAIVDNKDINFVKSFTKFMEDKKINWDIKELKIDKHGAKILKGE
;
A
#
# COMPACT_ATOMS: atom_id res chain seq x y z
N MET A 1 14.04 22.93 4.45
CA MET A 1 13.27 21.95 3.68
C MET A 1 13.29 20.61 4.40
N ILE A 2 12.15 19.92 4.48
CA ILE A 2 11.98 18.61 5.14
C ILE A 2 11.80 17.57 4.05
N LYS A 3 12.66 16.53 4.06
CA LYS A 3 12.54 15.43 3.10
C LYS A 3 11.95 14.19 3.79
N VAL A 4 10.90 13.61 3.20
CA VAL A 4 10.21 12.42 3.72
C VAL A 4 10.22 11.33 2.66
N ARG A 5 10.60 10.11 3.04
CA ARG A 5 10.51 8.91 2.22
C ARG A 5 9.46 7.97 2.78
N VAL A 6 8.57 7.49 1.92
CA VAL A 6 7.48 6.57 2.30
C VAL A 6 7.51 5.34 1.39
N PRO A 7 7.43 4.12 1.95
CA PRO A 7 7.39 2.89 1.17
C PRO A 7 6.03 2.67 0.51
N ALA A 8 6.02 1.86 -0.55
CA ALA A 8 4.82 1.26 -1.08
C ALA A 8 4.22 0.26 -0.09
N THR A 9 2.95 -0.04 -0.27
CA THR A 9 2.24 -1.04 0.53
C THR A 9 1.38 -1.94 -0.33
N SER A 10 1.18 -3.17 0.14
CA SER A 10 0.16 -4.08 -0.36
C SER A 10 -0.80 -4.41 0.77
N ALA A 11 -2.07 -4.23 0.55
CA ALA A 11 -3.13 -4.46 1.54
C ALA A 11 -3.92 -5.72 1.24
N ASN A 12 -4.73 -6.16 2.20
CA ASN A 12 -5.59 -7.34 2.17
C ASN A 12 -4.85 -8.68 2.18
N LEU A 13 -3.80 -8.86 1.44
CA LEU A 13 -3.02 -10.10 1.29
C LEU A 13 -3.91 -11.34 1.07
N GLY A 14 -4.95 -11.19 0.23
CA GLY A 14 -6.02 -12.16 0.04
C GLY A 14 -7.11 -12.02 1.11
N PRO A 15 -7.20 -12.89 2.13
CA PRO A 15 -8.38 -12.97 3.02
C PRO A 15 -8.46 -11.89 4.09
N GLY A 16 -7.41 -11.08 4.28
CA GLY A 16 -7.32 -10.06 5.34
C GLY A 16 -7.88 -8.70 4.93
N PHE A 17 -9.04 -8.66 4.30
CA PHE A 17 -9.70 -7.45 3.81
C PHE A 17 -9.80 -6.37 4.88
N ASP A 18 -9.31 -5.15 4.58
CA ASP A 18 -9.23 -3.97 5.45
C ASP A 18 -8.49 -4.22 6.80
N SER A 19 -7.72 -5.34 6.91
CA SER A 19 -7.08 -5.75 8.16
C SER A 19 -5.59 -6.06 8.05
N LEU A 20 -5.12 -6.55 6.90
CA LEU A 20 -3.72 -6.93 6.73
C LEU A 20 -3.04 -6.03 5.71
N GLY A 21 -1.82 -5.63 6.04
CA GLY A 21 -0.99 -4.83 5.14
C GLY A 21 0.50 -5.07 5.32
N ILE A 22 1.25 -4.85 4.25
CA ILE A 22 2.70 -5.03 4.22
C ILE A 22 3.38 -3.86 3.52
N ALA A 23 4.49 -3.40 4.05
CA ALA A 23 5.32 -2.38 3.41
C ALA A 23 6.37 -3.02 2.50
N LEU A 24 6.64 -2.40 1.36
CA LEU A 24 7.49 -2.91 0.29
C LEU A 24 8.59 -1.89 -0.06
N ASN A 25 9.75 -2.38 -0.49
CA ASN A 25 10.97 -1.60 -0.71
C ASN A 25 11.02 -0.80 -2.04
N ILE A 26 9.89 -0.25 -2.47
CA ILE A 26 9.85 0.85 -3.45
C ILE A 26 9.28 2.08 -2.78
N TYR A 27 9.73 3.28 -3.16
CA TYR A 27 9.53 4.46 -2.35
C TYR A 27 9.13 5.67 -3.20
N ASN A 28 8.27 6.50 -2.63
CA ASN A 28 8.16 7.89 -3.03
C ASN A 28 8.94 8.78 -2.05
N GLU A 29 9.50 9.87 -2.57
CA GLU A 29 10.22 10.87 -1.78
C GLU A 29 9.62 12.25 -2.04
N TYR A 30 9.40 12.97 -0.95
CA TYR A 30 8.75 14.26 -0.93
C TYR A 30 9.62 15.27 -0.21
N GLU A 31 9.51 16.54 -0.60
CA GLU A 31 10.17 17.65 0.08
C GLU A 31 9.15 18.73 0.39
N PHE A 32 9.22 19.26 1.60
CA PHE A 32 8.29 20.26 2.13
C PHE A 32 9.03 21.48 2.65
N GLY A 33 8.45 22.67 2.44
CA GLY A 33 8.96 23.92 2.96
C GLY A 33 7.87 24.94 3.19
N LEU A 34 8.07 25.79 4.20
CA LEU A 34 7.24 26.98 4.37
C LEU A 34 7.73 28.09 3.45
N GLU A 35 6.81 28.87 2.90
CA GLU A 35 7.09 29.97 2.00
C GLU A 35 6.63 31.30 2.60
N GLU A 36 7.40 32.36 2.34
CA GLU A 36 7.04 33.73 2.79
C GLU A 36 5.90 34.33 1.96
N ASN A 37 5.82 33.95 0.69
CA ASN A 37 4.74 34.33 -0.20
C ASN A 37 3.51 33.46 0.06
N LYS A 38 2.34 34.09 0.02
CA LYS A 38 1.06 33.42 0.18
C LYS A 38 0.79 32.50 -1.02
N GLY A 39 0.42 31.24 -0.76
CA GLY A 39 -0.02 30.31 -1.79
C GLY A 39 0.47 28.88 -1.63
N LEU A 40 0.08 28.04 -2.58
CA LEU A 40 0.52 26.67 -2.72
C LEU A 40 1.50 26.57 -3.90
N PHE A 41 2.66 25.99 -3.65
CA PHE A 41 3.72 25.86 -4.64
C PHE A 41 4.02 24.37 -4.83
N PHE A 42 3.76 23.86 -6.05
CA PHE A 42 3.93 22.46 -6.38
C PHE A 42 5.08 22.26 -7.37
N GLU A 43 5.91 21.24 -7.14
CA GLU A 43 6.95 20.78 -8.05
C GLU A 43 6.88 19.25 -8.22
N GLY A 44 6.91 18.75 -9.46
CA GLY A 44 6.82 17.30 -9.76
C GLY A 44 5.44 16.70 -9.50
N VAL A 45 4.41 17.54 -9.38
CA VAL A 45 2.99 17.15 -9.24
C VAL A 45 2.28 17.40 -10.57
N GLU A 46 1.44 16.46 -11.04
CA GLU A 46 0.62 16.63 -12.24
C GLU A 46 -0.30 17.85 -12.09
N GLU A 47 -0.50 18.63 -13.16
CA GLU A 47 -1.20 19.94 -13.13
C GLU A 47 -2.61 19.85 -12.52
N GLU A 48 -3.34 18.78 -12.82
CA GLU A 48 -4.68 18.53 -12.29
C GLU A 48 -4.74 18.41 -10.76
N PHE A 49 -3.62 18.07 -10.10
CA PHE A 49 -3.51 17.95 -8.65
C PHE A 49 -2.84 19.15 -7.97
N GLN A 50 -2.52 20.23 -8.69
CA GLN A 50 -1.89 21.42 -8.15
C GLN A 50 -2.94 22.41 -7.58
N ASN A 51 -3.73 21.98 -6.59
CA ASN A 51 -4.81 22.74 -5.99
C ASN A 51 -5.02 22.37 -4.52
N GLU A 52 -6.01 22.96 -3.87
CA GLU A 52 -6.32 22.74 -2.44
C GLU A 52 -6.87 21.35 -2.14
N ASP A 53 -7.37 20.61 -3.15
CA ASP A 53 -7.85 19.23 -3.02
C ASP A 53 -6.70 18.20 -3.14
N ASN A 54 -5.48 18.68 -3.31
CA ASN A 54 -4.30 17.80 -3.33
C ASN A 54 -4.19 17.02 -2.02
N ILE A 55 -4.14 15.69 -2.10
CA ILE A 55 -4.20 14.80 -0.93
C ILE A 55 -3.02 15.02 0.04
N ILE A 56 -1.84 15.42 -0.46
CA ILE A 56 -0.68 15.75 0.39
C ILE A 56 -0.96 17.05 1.14
N PHE A 57 -1.49 18.06 0.44
CA PHE A 57 -1.85 19.33 1.06
C PHE A 57 -2.98 19.18 2.08
N MET A 58 -4.01 18.40 1.76
CA MET A 58 -5.09 18.07 2.71
C MET A 58 -4.56 17.43 3.99
N ALA A 59 -3.60 16.51 3.87
CA ALA A 59 -2.95 15.87 5.02
C ALA A 59 -2.15 16.89 5.86
N ILE A 60 -1.38 17.77 5.21
CA ILE A 60 -0.65 18.85 5.89
C ILE A 60 -1.63 19.80 6.60
N LYS A 61 -2.65 20.26 5.89
CA LYS A 61 -3.66 21.18 6.41
C LYS A 61 -4.37 20.62 7.63
N LYS A 62 -4.71 19.32 7.63
CA LYS A 62 -5.35 18.65 8.77
C LYS A 62 -4.51 18.75 10.05
N VAL A 63 -3.18 18.62 9.95
CA VAL A 63 -2.27 18.80 11.10
C VAL A 63 -2.19 20.27 11.51
N PHE A 64 -2.01 21.17 10.55
CA PHE A 64 -1.91 22.61 10.83
C PHE A 64 -3.18 23.15 11.49
N ASP A 65 -4.35 22.74 11.00
CA ASP A 65 -5.64 23.13 11.58
C ASP A 65 -5.80 22.57 13.02
N LYS A 66 -5.41 21.31 13.25
CA LYS A 66 -5.46 20.67 14.57
C LYS A 66 -4.64 21.44 15.63
N TYR A 67 -3.51 22.00 15.22
CA TYR A 67 -2.58 22.69 16.13
C TYR A 67 -2.61 24.21 16.00
N ASP A 68 -3.57 24.78 15.28
CA ASP A 68 -3.72 26.22 15.02
C ASP A 68 -2.41 26.85 14.46
N PHE A 69 -1.66 26.08 13.65
CA PHE A 69 -0.41 26.54 13.07
C PHE A 69 -0.66 27.46 11.89
N LYS A 70 -0.18 28.70 11.97
CA LYS A 70 -0.35 29.71 10.91
C LYS A 70 0.84 29.68 9.97
N PHE A 71 0.56 29.67 8.68
CA PHE A 71 1.55 29.75 7.60
C PHE A 71 1.06 30.73 6.52
N LYS A 72 1.98 31.25 5.73
CA LYS A 72 1.65 32.10 4.59
C LYS A 72 1.54 31.29 3.31
N GLY A 73 2.54 30.49 3.03
CA GLY A 73 2.57 29.61 1.88
C GLY A 73 3.30 28.31 2.19
N ILE A 74 3.09 27.33 1.34
CA ILE A 74 3.73 26.02 1.48
C ILE A 74 4.19 25.51 0.12
N ARG A 75 5.39 24.92 0.08
CA ARG A 75 5.96 24.22 -1.06
C ARG A 75 5.85 22.71 -0.83
N ILE A 76 5.34 22.02 -1.83
CA ILE A 76 5.21 20.57 -1.89
C ILE A 76 5.94 20.10 -3.16
N LYS A 77 6.99 19.30 -3.00
CA LYS A 77 7.76 18.76 -4.11
C LYS A 77 7.81 17.25 -4.05
N ILE A 78 7.49 16.59 -5.16
CA ILE A 78 7.75 15.16 -5.35
C ILE A 78 9.13 15.01 -5.95
N ILE A 79 10.09 14.50 -5.16
CA ILE A 79 11.48 14.28 -5.60
C ILE A 79 11.59 12.99 -6.39
N LYS A 80 10.86 11.96 -5.92
CA LYS A 80 10.90 10.62 -6.51
C LYS A 80 9.51 9.98 -6.43
N GLN A 81 9.07 9.37 -7.54
CA GLN A 81 7.76 8.74 -7.66
C GLN A 81 7.90 7.35 -8.29
N ASP A 82 8.37 6.38 -7.50
CA ASP A 82 8.51 4.99 -7.97
C ASP A 82 7.25 4.16 -7.71
N ILE A 83 6.37 4.61 -6.80
CA ILE A 83 5.11 3.95 -6.50
C ILE A 83 4.08 4.37 -7.55
N PRO A 84 3.61 3.45 -8.40
CA PRO A 84 2.68 3.81 -9.47
C PRO A 84 1.30 4.22 -8.91
N ILE A 85 0.76 5.30 -9.46
CA ILE A 85 -0.53 5.88 -9.05
C ILE A 85 -1.69 4.96 -9.43
N SER A 86 -2.62 4.72 -8.50
CA SER A 86 -3.86 3.93 -8.72
C SER A 86 -3.58 2.53 -9.28
N ARG A 87 -2.55 1.85 -8.73
CA ARG A 87 -2.17 0.48 -9.12
C ARG A 87 -2.25 -0.52 -7.97
N GLY A 88 -2.85 -0.16 -6.82
CA GLY A 88 -2.96 -1.06 -5.68
C GLY A 88 -1.66 -1.24 -4.88
N LEU A 89 -0.73 -0.27 -4.95
CA LEU A 89 0.55 -0.27 -4.23
C LEU A 89 0.67 0.87 -3.22
N GLY A 90 -0.44 1.40 -2.72
CA GLY A 90 -0.46 2.36 -1.61
C GLY A 90 0.03 3.77 -1.95
N SER A 91 -0.10 4.23 -3.22
CA SER A 91 0.33 5.58 -3.62
C SER A 91 -0.41 6.69 -2.85
N SER A 92 -1.73 6.57 -2.64
CA SER A 92 -2.54 7.49 -1.84
C SER A 92 -2.03 7.54 -0.40
N SER A 93 -1.87 6.39 0.23
CA SER A 93 -1.36 6.27 1.60
C SER A 93 0.05 6.86 1.75
N SER A 94 0.91 6.70 0.73
CA SER A 94 2.23 7.33 0.68
C SER A 94 2.13 8.87 0.71
N CYS A 95 1.22 9.45 -0.05
CA CYS A 95 0.97 10.90 -0.07
C CYS A 95 0.45 11.41 1.29
N ILE A 96 -0.53 10.73 1.87
CA ILE A 96 -1.12 11.07 3.17
C ILE A 96 -0.05 11.04 4.27
N VAL A 97 0.68 9.93 4.37
CA VAL A 97 1.71 9.74 5.40
C VAL A 97 2.84 10.75 5.26
N ALA A 98 3.28 11.03 4.02
CA ALA A 98 4.30 12.05 3.78
C ALA A 98 3.84 13.44 4.21
N GLY A 99 2.60 13.82 3.85
CA GLY A 99 2.02 15.11 4.22
C GLY A 99 1.91 15.29 5.73
N LEU A 100 1.42 14.28 6.46
CA LEU A 100 1.31 14.31 7.92
C LEU A 100 2.69 14.43 8.58
N ILE A 101 3.66 13.59 8.22
CA ILE A 101 5.04 13.65 8.76
C ILE A 101 5.69 15.00 8.43
N GLY A 102 5.53 15.47 7.18
CA GLY A 102 6.05 16.76 6.73
C GLY A 102 5.49 17.93 7.56
N ALA A 103 4.20 17.92 7.86
CA ALA A 103 3.55 18.93 8.68
C ALA A 103 4.09 18.98 10.12
N PHE A 104 4.20 17.83 10.80
CA PHE A 104 4.80 17.77 12.14
C PHE A 104 6.23 18.30 12.14
N ALA A 105 7.02 17.90 11.15
CA ALA A 105 8.42 18.33 11.03
C ALA A 105 8.55 19.83 10.71
N LEU A 106 7.69 20.40 9.85
CA LEU A 106 7.66 21.85 9.56
C LEU A 106 7.31 22.69 10.79
N MET A 107 6.49 22.13 11.69
CA MET A 107 6.15 22.78 12.97
C MET A 107 7.26 22.61 14.03
N GLY A 108 8.31 21.85 13.77
CA GLY A 108 9.34 21.50 14.77
C GLY A 108 8.81 20.62 15.91
N ARG A 109 7.70 19.89 15.69
CA ARG A 109 7.11 19.01 16.69
C ARG A 109 7.67 17.59 16.58
N GLU A 110 7.68 16.89 17.71
CA GLU A 110 8.01 15.48 17.74
C GLU A 110 7.00 14.67 16.93
N ILE A 111 7.50 13.67 16.20
CA ILE A 111 6.69 12.79 15.36
C ILE A 111 6.16 11.63 16.20
N ASN A 112 4.90 11.73 16.58
CA ASN A 112 4.18 10.63 17.21
C ASN A 112 3.50 9.78 16.13
N ARG A 113 4.03 8.57 15.88
CA ARG A 113 3.52 7.68 14.83
C ARG A 113 2.10 7.18 15.08
N GLU A 114 1.68 7.02 16.34
CA GLU A 114 0.30 6.63 16.70
C GLU A 114 -0.70 7.74 16.36
N GLU A 115 -0.31 8.98 16.60
CA GLU A 115 -1.13 10.13 16.21
C GLU A 115 -1.21 10.27 14.69
N ILE A 116 -0.08 10.07 13.99
CA ILE A 116 -0.05 10.06 12.53
C ILE A 116 -0.97 8.95 11.99
N LEU A 117 -0.94 7.75 12.56
CA LEU A 117 -1.83 6.66 12.16
C LEU A 117 -3.30 7.05 12.30
N SER A 118 -3.68 7.64 13.44
CA SER A 118 -5.06 8.09 13.67
C SER A 118 -5.50 9.11 12.64
N LEU A 119 -4.68 10.13 12.37
CA LEU A 119 -4.97 11.17 11.38
C LEU A 119 -4.99 10.61 9.94
N ALA A 120 -4.09 9.66 9.63
CA ALA A 120 -4.03 9.04 8.32
C ALA A 120 -5.30 8.20 8.03
N VAL A 121 -5.77 7.45 9.03
CA VAL A 121 -7.00 6.64 8.89
C VAL A 121 -8.24 7.54 8.75
N GLU A 122 -8.29 8.69 9.42
CA GLU A 122 -9.39 9.65 9.22
C GLU A 122 -9.45 10.19 7.78
N ILE A 123 -8.34 10.23 7.05
CA ILE A 123 -8.29 10.67 5.64
C ILE A 123 -8.54 9.51 4.70
N GLU A 124 -7.86 8.37 4.90
CA GLU A 124 -7.90 7.20 4.00
C GLU A 124 -9.16 6.36 4.17
N GLY A 125 -9.71 6.30 5.39
CA GLY A 125 -10.90 5.52 5.75
C GLY A 125 -10.61 4.08 6.21
N HIS A 126 -9.39 3.58 6.04
CA HIS A 126 -8.97 2.22 6.45
C HIS A 126 -7.47 2.16 6.76
N PRO A 127 -7.06 1.29 7.72
CA PRO A 127 -5.69 1.30 8.26
C PRO A 127 -4.68 0.47 7.47
N ASP A 128 -5.11 -0.45 6.64
CA ASP A 128 -4.34 -1.56 6.05
C ASP A 128 -3.20 -1.12 5.11
N ASN A 129 -3.27 0.08 4.52
CA ASN A 129 -2.19 0.68 3.74
C ASN A 129 -1.40 1.73 4.54
N VAL A 130 -2.07 2.63 5.26
CA VAL A 130 -1.37 3.70 6.00
C VAL A 130 -0.54 3.15 7.15
N CYS A 131 -1.01 2.10 7.82
CA CYS A 131 -0.27 1.50 8.94
C CYS A 131 1.09 0.94 8.50
N PRO A 132 1.19 0.02 7.51
CA PRO A 132 2.49 -0.45 7.07
C PRO A 132 3.33 0.67 6.42
N ALA A 133 2.72 1.67 5.78
CA ALA A 133 3.46 2.83 5.27
C ALA A 133 4.17 3.61 6.39
N ILE A 134 3.56 3.73 7.57
CA ILE A 134 4.11 4.44 8.74
C ILE A 134 5.16 3.59 9.47
N PHE A 135 4.82 2.34 9.79
CA PHE A 135 5.60 1.51 10.70
C PHE A 135 6.55 0.53 10.01
N GLY A 136 6.29 0.20 8.75
CA GLY A 136 6.98 -0.86 8.03
C GLY A 136 6.46 -2.26 8.38
N GLY A 137 7.03 -3.28 7.76
CA GLY A 137 6.76 -4.68 8.04
C GLY A 137 5.41 -5.19 7.56
N LEU A 138 5.05 -6.36 8.06
CA LEU A 138 3.71 -6.94 7.96
C LEU A 138 2.93 -6.54 9.21
N VAL A 139 1.74 -6.00 9.03
CA VAL A 139 0.89 -5.53 10.13
C VAL A 139 -0.51 -6.12 10.05
N SER A 140 -1.06 -6.40 11.22
CA SER A 140 -2.48 -6.69 11.40
C SER A 140 -3.13 -5.50 12.08
N THR A 141 -4.26 -5.04 11.57
CA THR A 141 -4.93 -3.81 12.00
C THR A 141 -6.42 -4.04 12.22
N ILE A 142 -7.01 -3.32 13.16
CA ILE A 142 -8.45 -3.25 13.38
C ILE A 142 -8.88 -1.82 13.68
N MET A 143 -10.14 -1.54 13.46
CA MET A 143 -10.78 -0.30 13.93
C MET A 143 -11.61 -0.59 15.17
N VAL A 144 -11.34 0.12 16.29
CA VAL A 144 -12.17 0.07 17.50
C VAL A 144 -13.24 1.16 17.37
N ASP A 145 -14.51 0.74 17.48
CA ASP A 145 -15.69 1.62 17.38
C ASP A 145 -15.68 2.53 16.11
N ASN A 146 -15.09 2.04 15.03
CA ASN A 146 -14.87 2.76 13.78
C ASN A 146 -14.13 4.11 13.91
N LYS A 147 -13.38 4.30 15.01
CA LYS A 147 -12.71 5.58 15.31
C LYS A 147 -11.21 5.45 15.56
N LYS A 148 -10.82 4.43 16.31
CA LYS A 148 -9.43 4.27 16.76
C LYS A 148 -8.77 3.07 16.06
N PRO A 149 -7.74 3.28 15.24
CA PRO A 149 -6.97 2.17 14.70
C PRO A 149 -6.11 1.53 15.80
N LEU A 150 -6.12 0.20 15.86
CA LEU A 150 -5.15 -0.58 16.59
C LEU A 150 -4.38 -1.45 15.59
N TYR A 151 -3.11 -1.69 15.87
CA TYR A 151 -2.29 -2.54 15.02
C TYR A 151 -1.34 -3.39 15.87
N ASN A 152 -0.86 -4.45 15.25
CA ASN A 152 0.24 -5.24 15.75
C ASN A 152 1.16 -5.65 14.60
N SER A 153 2.47 -5.56 14.82
CA SER A 153 3.46 -6.04 13.86
C SER A 153 3.52 -7.56 13.92
N VAL A 154 3.52 -8.18 12.75
CA VAL A 154 3.66 -9.63 12.63
C VAL A 154 5.12 -9.96 12.33
N GLU A 155 5.73 -10.80 13.17
CA GLU A 155 7.06 -11.32 12.88
C GLU A 155 7.03 -12.10 11.55
N PHE A 156 8.06 -11.88 10.76
CA PHE A 156 8.16 -12.44 9.43
C PHE A 156 9.47 -13.20 9.29
N LYS A 157 9.39 -14.45 8.85
CA LYS A 157 10.57 -15.24 8.55
C LYS A 157 11.10 -14.92 7.15
N ASP A 158 12.41 -14.84 7.00
CA ASP A 158 13.03 -14.70 5.69
C ASP A 158 12.82 -15.98 4.84
N GLY A 159 12.95 -15.85 3.53
CA GLY A 159 12.84 -17.00 2.60
C GLY A 159 11.98 -16.72 1.38
N ILE A 160 11.29 -15.58 1.32
CA ILE A 160 10.43 -15.23 0.19
C ILE A 160 10.69 -13.82 -0.32
N ASN A 161 10.35 -13.64 -1.61
CA ASN A 161 10.26 -12.34 -2.28
C ASN A 161 8.82 -12.13 -2.77
N PHE A 162 8.46 -10.87 -2.98
CA PHE A 162 7.19 -10.45 -3.53
C PHE A 162 7.39 -9.98 -4.97
N ILE A 163 6.63 -10.52 -5.89
CA ILE A 163 6.66 -10.11 -7.30
C ILE A 163 5.38 -9.35 -7.60
N ALA A 164 5.50 -8.05 -7.78
CA ALA A 164 4.40 -7.21 -8.22
C ALA A 164 4.22 -7.31 -9.73
N LEU A 165 3.05 -7.77 -10.17
CA LEU A 165 2.61 -7.87 -11.55
C LEU A 165 1.63 -6.72 -11.78
N ILE A 166 2.09 -5.65 -12.44
CA ILE A 166 1.44 -4.34 -12.44
C ILE A 166 0.83 -4.04 -13.80
N PRO A 167 -0.51 -4.08 -13.95
CA PRO A 167 -1.18 -3.73 -15.19
C PRO A 167 -0.94 -2.26 -15.60
N ASN A 168 -0.90 -2.00 -16.89
CA ASN A 168 -0.68 -0.65 -17.42
C ASN A 168 -1.98 0.17 -17.53
N PHE A 169 -2.87 0.08 -16.51
CA PHE A 169 -4.05 0.95 -16.41
C PHE A 169 -4.34 1.32 -14.96
N LYS A 170 -4.98 2.48 -14.74
CA LYS A 170 -5.36 2.98 -13.41
C LYS A 170 -6.72 2.37 -12.99
N LEU A 171 -6.81 1.87 -11.74
CA LEU A 171 -8.05 1.45 -11.12
C LEU A 171 -8.23 2.21 -9.80
N SER A 172 -9.28 3.03 -9.70
CA SER A 172 -9.55 3.77 -8.47
C SER A 172 -10.10 2.84 -7.38
N THR A 173 -9.74 3.13 -6.13
CA THR A 173 -10.26 2.41 -4.95
C THR A 173 -11.78 2.49 -4.87
N GLU A 174 -12.36 3.63 -5.25
CA GLU A 174 -13.81 3.83 -5.31
C GLU A 174 -14.50 2.83 -6.25
N LYS A 175 -14.01 2.72 -7.50
CA LYS A 175 -14.53 1.73 -8.47
C LYS A 175 -14.38 0.30 -7.97
N ALA A 176 -13.22 -0.02 -7.38
CA ALA A 176 -12.94 -1.35 -6.83
C ALA A 176 -13.80 -1.67 -5.58
N ARG A 177 -14.23 -0.67 -4.82
CA ARG A 177 -15.18 -0.84 -3.71
C ARG A 177 -16.63 -0.91 -4.18
N ALA A 178 -17.00 -0.20 -5.23
CA ALA A 178 -18.37 -0.16 -5.78
C ALA A 178 -18.86 -1.52 -6.29
N VAL A 179 -17.95 -2.43 -6.69
CA VAL A 179 -18.32 -3.78 -7.15
C VAL A 179 -18.50 -4.80 -6.02
N LEU A 180 -18.20 -4.42 -4.78
CA LEU A 180 -18.32 -5.31 -3.64
C LEU A 180 -19.79 -5.47 -3.22
N PRO A 181 -20.21 -6.66 -2.79
CA PRO A 181 -21.56 -6.87 -2.26
C PRO A 181 -21.69 -6.18 -0.90
N LYS A 182 -22.92 -5.76 -0.58
CA LYS A 182 -23.24 -5.21 0.76
C LYS A 182 -23.30 -6.29 1.84
N GLU A 183 -23.54 -7.53 1.46
CA GLU A 183 -23.66 -8.69 2.34
C GLU A 183 -22.89 -9.87 1.74
N VAL A 184 -22.33 -10.69 2.59
CA VAL A 184 -21.64 -11.92 2.19
C VAL A 184 -22.22 -13.13 2.92
N PRO A 185 -22.26 -14.32 2.29
CA PRO A 185 -22.72 -15.53 2.95
C PRO A 185 -21.87 -15.85 4.18
N PHE A 186 -22.50 -16.27 5.27
CA PHE A 186 -21.83 -16.63 6.53
C PHE A 186 -20.68 -17.65 6.34
N ARG A 187 -20.88 -18.62 5.44
CA ARG A 187 -19.84 -19.59 5.07
C ARG A 187 -18.57 -18.94 4.47
N ASP A 188 -18.72 -17.83 3.74
CA ASP A 188 -17.62 -17.10 3.12
C ASP A 188 -16.87 -16.28 4.18
N CYS A 189 -17.58 -15.78 5.23
CA CYS A 189 -16.94 -15.18 6.41
C CYS A 189 -16.06 -16.20 7.14
N ILE A 190 -16.59 -17.41 7.42
CA ILE A 190 -15.83 -18.50 8.07
C ILE A 190 -14.61 -18.86 7.22
N TYR A 191 -14.78 -18.95 5.89
CA TYR A 191 -13.70 -19.24 4.97
C TYR A 191 -12.55 -18.24 5.06
N ASN A 192 -12.85 -16.94 5.07
CA ASN A 192 -11.83 -15.89 5.17
C ASN A 192 -11.20 -15.81 6.55
N ILE A 193 -11.98 -15.94 7.64
CA ILE A 193 -11.45 -15.91 9.02
C ILE A 193 -10.37 -17.00 9.20
N GLY A 194 -10.68 -18.24 8.82
CA GLY A 194 -9.72 -19.35 8.94
C GLY A 194 -8.44 -19.11 8.11
N ARG A 195 -8.58 -18.54 6.92
CA ARG A 195 -7.45 -18.26 6.03
C ARG A 195 -6.61 -17.09 6.51
N ALA A 196 -7.21 -16.03 7.00
CA ALA A 196 -6.47 -14.90 7.59
C ALA A 196 -5.64 -15.36 8.80
N ALA A 197 -6.21 -16.20 9.68
CA ALA A 197 -5.48 -16.79 10.81
C ALA A 197 -4.33 -17.69 10.35
N LEU A 198 -4.56 -18.56 9.35
CA LEU A 198 -3.53 -19.42 8.78
C LEU A 198 -2.42 -18.60 8.11
N LEU A 199 -2.77 -17.55 7.37
CA LEU A 199 -1.81 -16.68 6.68
C LEU A 199 -0.81 -16.04 7.66
N ILE A 200 -1.30 -15.46 8.75
CA ILE A 200 -0.45 -14.90 9.80
C ILE A 200 0.48 -15.96 10.39
N SER A 201 -0.05 -17.16 10.67
CA SER A 201 0.74 -18.28 11.16
C SER A 201 1.82 -18.71 10.17
N CYS A 202 1.51 -18.77 8.87
CA CYS A 202 2.49 -19.10 7.81
C CYS A 202 3.65 -18.10 7.79
N PHE A 203 3.38 -16.82 7.83
CA PHE A 203 4.42 -15.79 7.85
C PHE A 203 5.28 -15.86 9.12
N SER A 204 4.66 -16.04 10.30
CA SER A 204 5.38 -16.12 11.57
C SER A 204 6.27 -17.35 11.70
N ASN A 205 5.83 -18.48 11.15
CA ASN A 205 6.54 -19.75 11.26
C ASN A 205 7.46 -20.07 10.06
N GLY A 206 7.29 -19.34 8.93
CA GLY A 206 8.01 -19.62 7.69
C GLY A 206 7.48 -20.85 6.95
N ASN A 207 6.24 -21.28 7.19
CA ASN A 207 5.61 -22.40 6.48
C ASN A 207 4.91 -21.91 5.22
N TYR A 208 5.69 -21.65 4.17
CA TYR A 208 5.22 -20.99 2.95
C TYR A 208 4.47 -21.92 1.99
N ASP A 209 4.59 -23.22 2.12
CA ASP A 209 3.87 -24.22 1.30
C ASP A 209 2.34 -24.11 1.46
N LEU A 210 1.87 -23.61 2.60
CA LEU A 210 0.45 -23.40 2.86
C LEU A 210 -0.10 -22.07 2.31
N LEU A 211 0.74 -21.17 1.81
CA LEU A 211 0.31 -19.84 1.35
C LEU A 211 -0.70 -19.92 0.21
N ARG A 212 -0.60 -20.93 -0.67
CA ARG A 212 -1.57 -21.16 -1.76
C ARG A 212 -3.01 -21.25 -1.27
N GLU A 213 -3.21 -21.88 -0.12
CA GLU A 213 -4.55 -21.99 0.50
C GLU A 213 -4.84 -20.79 1.42
N ALA A 214 -3.82 -20.30 2.12
CA ALA A 214 -3.98 -19.25 3.10
C ALA A 214 -4.31 -17.88 2.48
N THR A 215 -3.88 -17.61 1.22
CA THR A 215 -4.16 -16.34 0.54
C THR A 215 -5.47 -16.31 -0.25
N LYS A 216 -6.20 -17.43 -0.33
CA LYS A 216 -7.50 -17.46 -1.04
C LYS A 216 -8.54 -16.61 -0.33
N ASP A 217 -9.29 -15.85 -1.12
CA ASP A 217 -10.34 -14.94 -0.65
C ASP A 217 -11.70 -15.27 -1.27
N ARG A 218 -12.78 -14.98 -0.53
CA ARG A 218 -14.17 -15.07 -1.01
C ARG A 218 -14.97 -13.78 -0.79
N ILE A 219 -14.35 -12.75 -0.22
CA ILE A 219 -15.06 -11.51 0.14
C ILE A 219 -14.90 -10.43 -0.91
N HIS A 220 -13.68 -10.22 -1.44
CA HIS A 220 -13.44 -9.09 -2.34
C HIS A 220 -12.82 -9.46 -3.69
N GLU A 221 -11.85 -10.38 -3.72
CA GLU A 221 -11.02 -10.63 -4.91
C GLU A 221 -11.85 -11.11 -6.10
N ARG A 222 -12.79 -12.03 -5.89
CA ARG A 222 -13.66 -12.57 -6.95
C ARG A 222 -14.54 -11.50 -7.66
N PHE A 223 -14.75 -10.36 -7.02
CA PHE A 223 -15.53 -9.26 -7.61
C PHE A 223 -14.61 -8.28 -8.32
N ARG A 224 -13.46 -7.95 -7.69
CA ARG A 224 -12.48 -7.01 -8.21
C ARG A 224 -11.70 -7.56 -9.40
N SER A 225 -11.42 -8.86 -9.42
CA SER A 225 -10.73 -9.54 -10.53
C SER A 225 -11.40 -9.30 -11.87
N LYS A 226 -12.71 -9.17 -11.90
CA LYS A 226 -13.51 -8.89 -13.13
C LYS A 226 -13.24 -7.51 -13.74
N LEU A 227 -12.59 -6.62 -13.02
CA LEU A 227 -12.16 -5.30 -13.49
C LEU A 227 -10.77 -5.31 -14.11
N ILE A 228 -10.11 -6.48 -14.15
CA ILE A 228 -8.70 -6.60 -14.52
C ILE A 228 -8.56 -7.60 -15.66
N ASP A 229 -8.23 -7.09 -16.84
CA ASP A 229 -8.02 -7.92 -18.00
C ASP A 229 -6.82 -8.87 -17.75
N ASN A 230 -6.95 -10.12 -18.23
CA ASN A 230 -5.97 -11.19 -18.07
C ASN A 230 -5.71 -11.63 -16.60
N PHE A 231 -6.56 -11.24 -15.64
CA PHE A 231 -6.38 -11.59 -14.23
C PHE A 231 -6.18 -13.09 -14.04
N ASP A 232 -7.12 -13.92 -14.50
CA ASP A 232 -7.09 -15.37 -14.30
C ASP A 232 -5.88 -16.02 -14.99
N GLU A 233 -5.51 -15.54 -16.18
CA GLU A 233 -4.36 -16.07 -16.91
C GLU A 233 -3.05 -15.78 -16.16
N VAL A 234 -2.86 -14.55 -15.71
CA VAL A 234 -1.68 -14.09 -14.97
C VAL A 234 -1.62 -14.77 -13.59
N TYR A 235 -2.74 -14.84 -12.88
CA TYR A 235 -2.86 -15.50 -11.59
C TYR A 235 -2.46 -16.98 -11.67
N ASN A 236 -3.08 -17.74 -12.58
CA ASN A 236 -2.83 -19.17 -12.73
C ASN A 236 -1.39 -19.43 -13.18
N LYS A 237 -0.86 -18.61 -14.10
CA LYS A 237 0.50 -18.75 -14.59
C LYS A 237 1.55 -18.48 -13.48
N SER A 238 1.26 -17.56 -12.56
CA SER A 238 2.12 -17.34 -11.39
C SER A 238 2.29 -18.65 -10.57
N LEU A 239 1.18 -19.36 -10.35
CA LEU A 239 1.19 -20.61 -9.59
C LEU A 239 1.85 -21.76 -10.37
N GLU A 240 1.69 -21.81 -11.69
CA GLU A 240 2.35 -22.80 -12.56
C GLU A 240 3.87 -22.61 -12.57
N PHE A 241 4.36 -21.38 -12.52
CA PHE A 241 5.79 -21.08 -12.46
C PHE A 241 6.39 -21.21 -11.05
N GLY A 242 5.63 -21.72 -10.07
CA GLY A 242 6.15 -22.07 -8.76
C GLY A 242 5.95 -21.02 -7.67
N ALA A 243 5.14 -19.97 -7.91
CA ALA A 243 4.78 -19.10 -6.81
C ALA A 243 4.05 -19.89 -5.70
N PHE A 244 4.43 -19.64 -4.45
CA PHE A 244 3.72 -20.14 -3.28
C PHE A 244 2.27 -19.66 -3.26
N SER A 245 2.03 -18.41 -3.68
CA SER A 245 0.70 -17.84 -3.82
C SER A 245 0.69 -16.66 -4.78
N CYS A 246 -0.52 -16.27 -5.21
CA CYS A 246 -0.78 -15.03 -5.92
C CYS A 246 -2.10 -14.46 -5.39
N PHE A 247 -2.20 -13.14 -5.23
CA PHE A 247 -3.40 -12.47 -4.73
C PHE A 247 -3.47 -11.03 -5.25
N LEU A 248 -4.63 -10.40 -5.15
CA LEU A 248 -4.84 -9.02 -5.53
C LEU A 248 -4.28 -8.06 -4.47
N SER A 249 -3.40 -7.16 -4.86
CA SER A 249 -2.81 -6.15 -3.98
C SER A 249 -3.78 -4.99 -3.73
N GLY A 250 -4.25 -4.84 -2.51
CA GLY A 250 -5.19 -3.78 -2.12
C GLY A 250 -6.47 -3.77 -2.95
N ALA A 251 -6.76 -2.64 -3.57
CA ALA A 251 -7.91 -2.50 -4.49
C ALA A 251 -7.61 -3.02 -5.90
N GLY A 252 -6.37 -3.33 -6.21
CA GLY A 252 -5.87 -3.68 -7.53
C GLY A 252 -5.44 -2.43 -8.34
N PRO A 253 -5.07 -2.59 -9.63
CA PRO A 253 -5.14 -3.84 -10.39
C PRO A 253 -3.91 -4.76 -10.25
N THR A 254 -2.90 -4.41 -9.47
CA THR A 254 -1.68 -5.22 -9.27
C THR A 254 -2.00 -6.57 -8.64
N LEU A 255 -1.45 -7.64 -9.20
CA LEU A 255 -1.36 -8.93 -8.56
C LEU A 255 -0.01 -9.05 -7.85
N MET A 256 -0.02 -9.66 -6.68
CA MET A 256 1.19 -9.91 -5.90
C MET A 256 1.43 -11.41 -5.82
N ALA A 257 2.50 -11.90 -6.46
CA ALA A 257 2.95 -13.27 -6.30
C ALA A 257 4.00 -13.35 -5.18
N ILE A 258 3.96 -14.42 -4.39
CA ILE A 258 4.99 -14.74 -3.38
C ILE A 258 5.81 -15.92 -3.91
N VAL A 259 7.13 -15.73 -3.98
CA VAL A 259 8.06 -16.74 -4.50
C VAL A 259 9.16 -17.06 -3.51
N ASP A 260 9.78 -18.21 -3.63
CA ASP A 260 11.03 -18.52 -2.90
C ASP A 260 12.10 -17.48 -3.30
N ASN A 261 12.79 -16.91 -2.33
CA ASN A 261 13.84 -15.91 -2.58
C ASN A 261 15.07 -16.49 -3.29
N LYS A 262 15.15 -17.83 -3.43
CA LYS A 262 16.17 -18.56 -4.19
C LYS A 262 15.77 -18.83 -5.63
N ASP A 263 14.50 -18.59 -5.99
CA ASP A 263 14.04 -18.78 -7.37
C ASP A 263 14.45 -17.62 -8.27
N ILE A 264 15.61 -17.77 -8.88
CA ILE A 264 16.18 -16.79 -9.82
C ILE A 264 15.53 -16.83 -11.20
N ASN A 265 14.69 -17.80 -11.49
CA ASN A 265 14.12 -18.00 -12.82
C ASN A 265 12.69 -17.48 -12.95
N PHE A 266 11.96 -17.28 -11.85
CA PHE A 266 10.56 -16.86 -11.88
C PHE A 266 10.35 -15.60 -12.71
N VAL A 267 11.04 -14.52 -12.41
CA VAL A 267 10.90 -13.24 -13.13
C VAL A 267 11.19 -13.40 -14.62
N LYS A 268 12.27 -14.10 -14.98
CA LYS A 268 12.65 -14.33 -16.38
C LYS A 268 11.57 -15.14 -17.13
N SER A 269 11.10 -16.22 -16.54
CA SER A 269 10.05 -17.06 -17.14
C SER A 269 8.75 -16.30 -17.29
N PHE A 270 8.41 -15.49 -16.29
CA PHE A 270 7.19 -14.69 -16.30
C PHE A 270 7.25 -13.57 -17.33
N THR A 271 8.40 -12.88 -17.46
CA THR A 271 8.62 -11.85 -18.51
C THR A 271 8.41 -12.45 -19.90
N LYS A 272 9.02 -13.59 -20.17
CA LYS A 272 8.84 -14.28 -21.46
C LYS A 272 7.36 -14.65 -21.72
N PHE A 273 6.66 -15.16 -20.73
CA PHE A 273 5.22 -15.45 -20.84
C PHE A 273 4.41 -14.21 -21.19
N MET A 274 4.68 -13.07 -20.53
CA MET A 274 3.98 -11.81 -20.79
C MET A 274 4.23 -11.33 -22.23
N GLU A 275 5.48 -11.42 -22.72
CA GLU A 275 5.85 -11.07 -24.08
C GLU A 275 5.14 -11.96 -25.12
N ASP A 276 5.18 -13.31 -24.94
CA ASP A 276 4.54 -14.27 -25.81
C ASP A 276 3.02 -14.05 -25.91
N LYS A 277 2.40 -13.64 -24.82
CA LYS A 277 0.95 -13.34 -24.72
C LYS A 277 0.59 -11.90 -25.10
N LYS A 278 1.58 -11.03 -25.31
CA LYS A 278 1.37 -9.59 -25.52
C LYS A 278 0.62 -8.91 -24.35
N ILE A 279 0.86 -9.37 -23.15
CA ILE A 279 0.32 -8.78 -21.91
C ILE A 279 1.29 -7.68 -21.48
N ASN A 280 0.85 -6.43 -21.53
CA ASN A 280 1.69 -5.26 -21.21
C ASN A 280 1.54 -4.89 -19.71
N TRP A 281 2.15 -5.71 -18.84
CA TRP A 281 2.24 -5.45 -17.42
C TRP A 281 3.70 -5.33 -16.99
N ASP A 282 3.97 -4.43 -16.06
CA ASP A 282 5.30 -4.33 -15.45
C ASP A 282 5.50 -5.41 -14.40
N ILE A 283 6.74 -5.88 -14.27
CA ILE A 283 7.13 -6.87 -13.26
C ILE A 283 8.18 -6.22 -12.36
N LYS A 284 7.92 -6.21 -11.04
CA LYS A 284 8.88 -5.71 -10.04
C LYS A 284 9.08 -6.75 -8.95
N GLU A 285 10.35 -7.13 -8.71
CA GLU A 285 10.72 -7.93 -7.56
C GLU A 285 10.92 -7.02 -6.35
N LEU A 286 10.22 -7.33 -5.26
CA LEU A 286 10.13 -6.51 -4.06
C LEU A 286 10.46 -7.33 -2.81
N LYS A 287 10.93 -6.62 -1.79
CA LYS A 287 11.16 -7.15 -0.44
C LYS A 287 10.38 -6.32 0.57
N ILE A 288 10.21 -6.87 1.76
CA ILE A 288 9.57 -6.14 2.85
C ILE A 288 10.46 -4.96 3.27
N ASP A 289 9.86 -3.77 3.35
CA ASP A 289 10.43 -2.64 4.09
C ASP A 289 10.10 -2.80 5.58
N LYS A 290 11.12 -2.95 6.43
CA LYS A 290 10.95 -3.18 7.88
C LYS A 290 10.84 -1.88 8.70
N HIS A 291 10.92 -0.71 8.05
CA HIS A 291 11.12 0.57 8.76
C HIS A 291 9.98 1.56 8.60
N GLY A 292 9.22 1.49 7.50
CA GLY A 292 8.17 2.45 7.17
C GLY A 292 8.72 3.83 6.79
N ALA A 293 7.84 4.83 6.91
CA ALA A 293 8.16 6.19 6.56
C ALA A 293 9.24 6.80 7.48
N LYS A 294 10.11 7.64 6.88
CA LYS A 294 11.17 8.34 7.62
C LYS A 294 11.52 9.69 7.02
N ILE A 295 11.95 10.60 7.89
CA ILE A 295 12.61 11.83 7.46
C ILE A 295 14.04 11.48 7.01
N LEU A 296 14.41 11.95 5.83
CA LEU A 296 15.77 11.86 5.33
C LEU A 296 16.58 13.03 5.91
N LYS A 297 17.70 12.73 6.54
CA LYS A 297 18.66 13.78 6.94
C LYS A 297 19.24 14.37 5.66
N GLY A 298 19.28 15.70 5.55
CA GLY A 298 19.99 16.39 4.47
C GLY A 298 21.47 15.99 4.52
N GLU A 299 22.04 15.73 3.35
CA GLU A 299 23.50 15.63 3.22
C GLU A 299 24.12 16.99 3.46
#